data_82be89950ebeedaf2e0a3cd673320193
#
_entry.id   82be89950ebeedaf2e0a3cd673320193
#
_cell.length_a   1.000
_cell.length_b   1.000
_cell.length_c   1.000
_cell.angle_alpha   90.00
_cell.angle_beta   90.00
_cell.angle_gamma   90.00
#
_symmetry.space_group_name_H-M   'P 1'
#
loop_
_entity.id
_entity.type
_entity.pdbx_description
1 polymer ?
#
loop_
_entity_poly.entity_id
_entity_poly.type
_entity_poly.pdbx_seq_one_letter_code
_entity_poly.pdbx_strand_id
1 'polypeptide(L)'
;MRVGTHAVHMGCAEVERDISVPRVTHTTKHTKPPILPILGLLVGLAILAAPIITDLYASWVNSQAISSMTSVSDDLNSPARLSCLAHAYQYNASLAGVPYQDMKETATEELVADAQARGENAEVPDVGSEPSEPLDYQQQLSYGQDTAIAWIELPKIGVKLPVYHGTSDEALAEGSGHLEGSSLPVGGLSTHTVLTAHSGTHTQRMFDDIRRLDQGDVFVIHTLGVSYAYEVDSSEVVLPDEIQSLAIQPGKDLCTLVTCTPYGVNDHRLLVHAHRTTRLPEAPSAGDAIEGLLGIRTLPLMLAAAVLVGLVVVHHILRRKGRRHAPRHIAS
;
A
#
# COMPACT_ATOMS: atom_id res chain seq x y z
N MET A 1 84.59 -80.44 38.08
CA MET A 1 85.10 -80.15 36.76
C MET A 1 84.51 -78.83 36.28
N ARG A 2 85.20 -77.78 36.18
CA ARG A 2 84.79 -76.46 35.77
C ARG A 2 85.34 -76.19 34.37
N VAL A 3 84.49 -75.86 33.44
CA VAL A 3 84.91 -75.29 32.13
C VAL A 3 84.46 -73.86 32.04
N GLY A 4 85.46 -73.02 31.94
CA GLY A 4 85.19 -71.56 31.76
C GLY A 4 84.97 -71.23 30.25
N THR A 5 84.10 -70.36 29.99
CA THR A 5 83.90 -69.78 28.65
C THR A 5 84.08 -68.26 28.70
N HIS A 6 85.07 -67.81 27.97
CA HIS A 6 85.32 -66.40 27.73
C HIS A 6 84.25 -65.80 26.76
N ALA A 7 83.63 -64.68 27.11
CA ALA A 7 82.78 -63.93 26.25
C ALA A 7 83.57 -62.66 25.76
N VAL A 8 83.61 -62.52 24.46
CA VAL A 8 84.17 -61.35 23.77
C VAL A 8 83.13 -60.26 23.67
N HIS A 9 83.38 -59.14 24.23
CA HIS A 9 82.53 -57.92 24.03
C HIS A 9 82.93 -57.23 22.72
N MET A 10 81.98 -57.22 21.77
CA MET A 10 82.01 -56.30 20.61
C MET A 10 81.12 -55.11 20.93
N GLY A 11 81.71 -53.93 21.05
CA GLY A 11 81.01 -52.65 21.25
C GLY A 11 80.39 -52.18 19.95
N CYS A 12 79.08 -52.09 19.93
CA CYS A 12 78.37 -51.33 18.91
C CYS A 12 78.24 -49.88 19.33
N ALA A 13 78.90 -49.00 18.60
CA ALA A 13 78.70 -47.54 18.72
C ALA A 13 77.28 -47.20 18.13
N GLU A 14 76.42 -46.76 19.00
CA GLU A 14 75.08 -46.25 18.66
C GLU A 14 75.24 -44.81 18.16
N VAL A 15 75.01 -44.58 16.82
CA VAL A 15 74.95 -43.27 16.21
C VAL A 15 73.53 -42.76 16.36
N GLU A 16 73.30 -41.96 17.41
CA GLU A 16 72.07 -41.24 17.66
C GLU A 16 71.96 -40.10 16.61
N ARG A 17 71.15 -40.29 15.55
CA ARG A 17 70.80 -39.22 14.61
C ARG A 17 69.67 -38.42 15.23
N ASP A 18 70.00 -37.25 15.76
CA ASP A 18 69.01 -36.26 16.19
C ASP A 18 68.22 -35.73 14.94
N ILE A 19 67.06 -36.31 14.68
CA ILE A 19 66.15 -35.84 13.63
C ILE A 19 65.24 -34.78 14.31
N SER A 20 65.70 -33.54 14.32
CA SER A 20 64.86 -32.40 14.70
C SER A 20 63.77 -32.16 13.65
N VAL A 21 62.57 -32.69 13.88
CA VAL A 21 61.40 -32.40 13.07
C VAL A 21 60.95 -30.95 13.33
N PRO A 22 60.96 -30.07 12.32
CA PRO A 22 60.50 -28.69 12.50
C PRO A 22 59.04 -28.71 12.87
N ARG A 23 58.71 -28.23 14.08
CA ARG A 23 57.33 -28.05 14.55
C ARG A 23 56.70 -26.94 13.74
N VAL A 24 55.86 -27.30 12.73
CA VAL A 24 55.04 -26.35 11.97
C VAL A 24 53.96 -25.82 12.91
N THR A 25 54.19 -24.68 13.51
CA THR A 25 53.19 -23.94 14.25
C THR A 25 52.23 -23.30 13.26
N HIS A 26 51.09 -23.93 13.04
CA HIS A 26 49.97 -23.31 12.35
C HIS A 26 49.41 -22.18 13.21
N THR A 27 49.97 -20.97 13.05
CA THR A 27 49.31 -19.74 13.54
C THR A 27 48.07 -19.50 12.73
N THR A 28 46.92 -19.97 13.20
CA THR A 28 45.62 -19.54 12.70
C THR A 28 45.46 -18.04 13.01
N LYS A 29 45.74 -17.19 12.03
CA LYS A 29 45.38 -15.78 12.11
C LYS A 29 43.88 -15.71 12.20
N HIS A 30 43.34 -15.52 13.40
CA HIS A 30 41.96 -15.08 13.60
C HIS A 30 41.83 -13.71 12.94
N THR A 31 41.38 -13.70 11.65
CA THR A 31 40.98 -12.48 10.99
C THR A 31 39.64 -12.06 11.62
N LYS A 32 39.66 -10.96 12.38
CA LYS A 32 38.43 -10.35 12.89
C LYS A 32 37.47 -10.21 11.74
N PRO A 33 36.17 -10.58 11.93
CA PRO A 33 35.19 -10.43 10.86
C PRO A 33 35.15 -8.96 10.42
N PRO A 34 34.95 -8.67 9.16
CA PRO A 34 34.89 -7.31 8.64
C PRO A 34 33.57 -6.65 9.09
N ILE A 35 33.53 -6.16 10.35
CA ILE A 35 32.35 -5.58 10.98
C ILE A 35 31.84 -4.37 10.17
N LEU A 36 32.75 -3.49 9.73
CA LEU A 36 32.40 -2.25 9.03
C LEU A 36 31.63 -2.50 7.69
N PRO A 37 32.08 -3.39 6.78
CA PRO A 37 31.29 -3.69 5.57
C PRO A 37 30.00 -4.45 5.86
N ILE A 38 29.93 -5.26 6.91
CA ILE A 38 28.69 -5.93 7.32
C ILE A 38 27.68 -4.88 7.83
N LEU A 39 28.13 -3.95 8.67
CA LEU A 39 27.29 -2.86 9.17
C LEU A 39 26.79 -1.98 8.01
N GLY A 40 27.68 -1.62 7.07
CA GLY A 40 27.28 -0.88 5.86
C GLY A 40 26.24 -1.60 5.02
N LEU A 41 26.37 -2.93 4.86
CA LEU A 41 25.40 -3.74 4.15
C LEU A 41 24.03 -3.77 4.87
N LEU A 42 24.04 -3.91 6.21
CA LEU A 42 22.80 -3.91 7.00
C LEU A 42 22.10 -2.55 6.97
N VAL A 43 22.84 -1.45 7.06
CA VAL A 43 22.27 -0.10 6.92
C VAL A 43 21.71 0.11 5.52
N GLY A 44 22.43 -0.29 4.47
CA GLY A 44 21.93 -0.22 3.10
C GLY A 44 20.65 -1.05 2.89
N LEU A 45 20.60 -2.25 3.45
CA LEU A 45 19.40 -3.10 3.38
C LEU A 45 18.23 -2.48 4.16
N ALA A 46 18.47 -1.88 5.32
CA ALA A 46 17.45 -1.20 6.10
C ALA A 46 16.85 0.01 5.35
N ILE A 47 17.68 0.81 4.70
CA ILE A 47 17.23 1.94 3.86
C ILE A 47 16.38 1.44 2.70
N LEU A 48 16.76 0.32 2.07
CA LEU A 48 16.01 -0.28 0.97
C LEU A 48 14.69 -0.91 1.40
N ALA A 49 14.63 -1.46 2.62
CA ALA A 49 13.43 -2.04 3.18
C ALA A 49 12.45 -1.00 3.74
N ALA A 50 12.93 0.21 4.07
CA ALA A 50 12.12 1.25 4.71
C ALA A 50 10.80 1.56 3.96
N PRO A 51 10.78 1.81 2.63
CA PRO A 51 9.54 2.12 1.92
C PRO A 51 8.56 0.95 1.91
N ILE A 52 9.05 -0.29 1.88
CA ILE A 52 8.19 -1.48 1.94
C ILE A 52 7.56 -1.60 3.33
N ILE A 53 8.36 -1.39 4.37
CA ILE A 53 7.89 -1.47 5.76
C ILE A 53 6.87 -0.37 6.05
N THR A 54 7.10 0.85 5.57
CA THR A 54 6.14 1.96 5.76
C THR A 54 4.82 1.71 5.04
N ASP A 55 4.85 1.17 3.83
CA ASP A 55 3.66 0.83 3.06
C ASP A 55 2.85 -0.30 3.73
N LEU A 56 3.53 -1.35 4.21
CA LEU A 56 2.89 -2.43 4.98
C LEU A 56 2.29 -1.92 6.29
N TYR A 57 2.98 -1.03 6.99
CA TYR A 57 2.47 -0.43 8.22
C TYR A 57 1.24 0.43 7.96
N ALA A 58 1.28 1.28 6.93
CA ALA A 58 0.14 2.10 6.52
C ALA A 58 -1.07 1.23 6.09
N SER A 59 -0.83 0.18 5.31
CA SER A 59 -1.88 -0.78 4.93
C SER A 59 -2.49 -1.49 6.15
N TRP A 60 -1.69 -1.79 7.16
CA TRP A 60 -2.17 -2.36 8.40
C TRP A 60 -3.02 -1.36 9.21
N VAL A 61 -2.60 -0.10 9.34
CA VAL A 61 -3.38 0.96 9.99
C VAL A 61 -4.71 1.17 9.26
N ASN A 62 -4.69 1.29 7.94
CA ASN A 62 -5.89 1.44 7.12
C ASN A 62 -6.85 0.25 7.30
N SER A 63 -6.31 -0.99 7.37
CA SER A 63 -7.13 -2.18 7.58
C SER A 63 -7.81 -2.18 8.95
N GLN A 64 -7.19 -1.59 9.96
CA GLN A 64 -7.83 -1.42 11.28
C GLN A 64 -8.97 -0.40 11.24
N ALA A 65 -8.75 0.77 10.62
CA ALA A 65 -9.81 1.78 10.44
C ALA A 65 -10.99 1.20 9.64
N ILE A 66 -10.72 0.45 8.56
CA ILE A 66 -11.75 -0.21 7.77
C ILE A 66 -12.46 -1.31 8.57
N SER A 67 -11.73 -2.10 9.38
CA SER A 67 -12.34 -3.17 10.17
C SER A 67 -13.26 -2.63 11.28
N SER A 68 -12.94 -1.48 11.89
CA SER A 68 -13.84 -0.83 12.86
C SER A 68 -15.14 -0.40 12.18
N MET A 69 -15.06 0.22 11.02
CA MET A 69 -16.24 0.60 10.22
C MET A 69 -17.10 -0.61 9.82
N THR A 70 -16.46 -1.71 9.42
CA THR A 70 -17.16 -2.94 9.03
C THR A 70 -17.88 -3.60 10.21
N SER A 71 -17.25 -3.65 11.38
CA SER A 71 -17.85 -4.25 12.57
C SER A 71 -19.05 -3.44 13.13
N VAL A 72 -19.03 -2.13 12.94
CA VAL A 72 -20.15 -1.25 13.34
C VAL A 72 -21.32 -1.36 12.35
N SER A 73 -21.08 -1.80 11.13
CA SER A 73 -22.10 -1.93 10.08
C SER A 73 -22.87 -3.26 10.11
N ASP A 74 -22.61 -4.16 11.08
CA ASP A 74 -23.28 -5.47 11.15
C ASP A 74 -24.79 -5.40 11.39
N ASP A 75 -25.29 -4.28 11.97
CA ASP A 75 -26.72 -4.04 12.08
C ASP A 75 -27.17 -2.99 11.04
N LEU A 76 -27.50 -3.48 9.85
CA LEU A 76 -27.99 -2.65 8.74
C LEU A 76 -29.27 -1.88 9.05
N ASN A 77 -30.05 -2.33 10.01
CA ASN A 77 -31.33 -1.74 10.41
C ASN A 77 -31.25 -0.92 11.70
N SER A 78 -30.02 -0.64 12.22
CA SER A 78 -29.94 0.19 13.41
C SER A 78 -30.49 1.60 13.18
N PRO A 79 -31.32 2.12 14.11
CA PRO A 79 -31.94 3.45 13.92
C PRO A 79 -30.90 4.58 13.73
N ALA A 80 -29.76 4.48 14.37
CA ALA A 80 -28.68 5.47 14.22
C ALA A 80 -28.08 5.47 12.83
N ARG A 81 -27.84 4.29 12.25
CA ARG A 81 -27.34 4.14 10.88
C ARG A 81 -28.35 4.64 9.84
N LEU A 82 -29.64 4.26 10.00
CA LEU A 82 -30.71 4.73 9.13
C LEU A 82 -30.85 6.25 9.17
N SER A 83 -30.72 6.86 10.37
CA SER A 83 -30.69 8.31 10.52
C SER A 83 -29.52 8.96 9.79
N CYS A 84 -28.30 8.40 9.89
CA CYS A 84 -27.13 8.91 9.15
C CYS A 84 -27.37 8.85 7.63
N LEU A 85 -27.94 7.77 7.14
CA LEU A 85 -28.23 7.60 5.70
C LEU A 85 -29.32 8.59 5.24
N ALA A 86 -30.38 8.80 6.04
CA ALA A 86 -31.42 9.78 5.74
C ALA A 86 -30.86 11.21 5.62
N HIS A 87 -29.99 11.61 6.54
CA HIS A 87 -29.36 12.94 6.47
C HIS A 87 -28.41 13.05 5.26
N ALA A 88 -27.71 11.99 4.91
CA ALA A 88 -26.86 11.98 3.73
C ALA A 88 -27.67 12.13 2.42
N TYR A 89 -28.84 11.47 2.32
CA TYR A 89 -29.77 11.68 1.20
C TYR A 89 -30.32 13.10 1.17
N GLN A 90 -30.67 13.67 2.33
CA GLN A 90 -31.11 15.06 2.43
C GLN A 90 -30.03 16.04 1.95
N TYR A 91 -28.78 15.81 2.36
CA TYR A 91 -27.64 16.61 1.91
C TYR A 91 -27.45 16.51 0.39
N ASN A 92 -27.44 15.30 -0.17
CA ASN A 92 -27.30 15.10 -1.62
C ASN A 92 -28.48 15.71 -2.41
N ALA A 93 -29.70 15.55 -1.92
CA ALA A 93 -30.88 16.13 -2.51
C ALA A 93 -30.80 17.67 -2.57
N SER A 94 -30.31 18.30 -1.49
CA SER A 94 -30.12 19.75 -1.43
C SER A 94 -29.06 20.26 -2.42
N LEU A 95 -27.95 19.52 -2.60
CA LEU A 95 -26.91 19.85 -3.60
C LEU A 95 -27.42 19.70 -5.03
N ALA A 96 -28.19 18.64 -5.29
CA ALA A 96 -28.74 18.34 -6.61
C ALA A 96 -29.94 19.24 -6.98
N GLY A 97 -30.55 19.89 -5.99
CA GLY A 97 -31.79 20.66 -6.17
C GLY A 97 -32.99 19.78 -6.50
N VAL A 98 -33.03 18.55 -6.00
CA VAL A 98 -34.12 17.56 -6.16
C VAL A 98 -34.82 17.34 -4.82
N PRO A 99 -36.11 16.84 -4.84
CA PRO A 99 -36.78 16.45 -3.62
C PRO A 99 -36.06 15.30 -2.91
N TYR A 100 -36.06 15.31 -1.58
CA TYR A 100 -35.52 14.21 -0.74
C TYR A 100 -36.08 12.84 -1.15
N GLN A 101 -37.40 12.80 -1.42
CA GLN A 101 -38.08 11.54 -1.78
C GLN A 101 -37.52 10.94 -3.09
N ASP A 102 -37.25 11.77 -4.09
CA ASP A 102 -36.68 11.33 -5.36
C ASP A 102 -35.26 10.80 -5.16
N MET A 103 -34.43 11.49 -4.35
CA MET A 103 -33.07 11.04 -4.01
C MET A 103 -33.10 9.69 -3.28
N LYS A 104 -33.95 9.53 -2.27
CA LYS A 104 -34.13 8.30 -1.52
C LYS A 104 -34.58 7.16 -2.43
N GLU A 105 -35.59 7.38 -3.29
CA GLU A 105 -36.14 6.38 -4.19
C GLU A 105 -35.06 5.87 -5.15
N THR A 106 -34.37 6.77 -5.85
CA THR A 106 -33.30 6.38 -6.80
C THR A 106 -32.14 5.66 -6.13
N ALA A 107 -31.67 6.13 -4.98
CA ALA A 107 -30.62 5.45 -4.22
C ALA A 107 -31.05 4.05 -3.76
N THR A 108 -32.32 3.89 -3.36
CA THR A 108 -32.91 2.62 -2.96
C THR A 108 -33.00 1.64 -4.15
N GLU A 109 -33.46 2.12 -5.32
CA GLU A 109 -33.54 1.32 -6.55
C GLU A 109 -32.15 0.81 -6.98
N GLU A 110 -31.11 1.63 -6.89
CA GLU A 110 -29.73 1.23 -7.18
C GLU A 110 -29.24 0.12 -6.24
N LEU A 111 -29.56 0.21 -4.94
CA LEU A 111 -29.21 -0.85 -3.96
C LEU A 111 -29.92 -2.16 -4.25
N VAL A 112 -31.18 -2.11 -4.67
CA VAL A 112 -31.94 -3.30 -5.11
C VAL A 112 -31.30 -3.92 -6.34
N ALA A 113 -30.95 -3.10 -7.34
CA ALA A 113 -30.29 -3.57 -8.56
C ALA A 113 -28.94 -4.25 -8.26
N ASP A 114 -28.15 -3.68 -7.36
CA ASP A 114 -26.87 -4.26 -6.94
C ASP A 114 -27.03 -5.61 -6.23
N ALA A 115 -27.98 -5.71 -5.30
CA ALA A 115 -28.23 -6.97 -4.59
C ALA A 115 -28.70 -8.06 -5.57
N GLN A 116 -29.56 -7.70 -6.52
CA GLN A 116 -30.03 -8.62 -7.56
C GLN A 116 -28.88 -9.08 -8.46
N ALA A 117 -27.96 -8.16 -8.84
CA ALA A 117 -26.77 -8.52 -9.63
C ALA A 117 -25.84 -9.51 -8.91
N ARG A 118 -25.78 -9.44 -7.57
CA ARG A 118 -25.03 -10.39 -6.73
C ARG A 118 -25.77 -11.67 -6.43
N GLY A 119 -27.04 -11.80 -6.84
CA GLY A 119 -27.89 -12.94 -6.53
C GLY A 119 -28.31 -12.97 -5.04
N GLU A 120 -28.30 -11.83 -4.38
CA GLU A 120 -28.68 -11.66 -2.98
C GLU A 120 -30.14 -11.19 -2.88
N ASN A 121 -30.80 -11.52 -1.77
CA ASN A 121 -32.06 -10.88 -1.43
C ASN A 121 -31.77 -9.46 -0.96
N ALA A 122 -32.31 -8.47 -1.67
CA ALA A 122 -32.14 -7.08 -1.30
C ALA A 122 -32.85 -6.79 0.04
N GLU A 123 -32.07 -6.65 1.10
CA GLU A 123 -32.55 -6.03 2.34
C GLU A 123 -32.25 -4.53 2.25
N VAL A 124 -33.18 -3.77 1.71
CA VAL A 124 -33.02 -2.33 1.52
C VAL A 124 -33.41 -1.63 2.80
N PRO A 125 -32.53 -0.79 3.38
CA PRO A 125 -32.84 -0.06 4.59
C PRO A 125 -33.95 0.97 4.32
N ASP A 126 -35.04 0.90 5.10
CA ASP A 126 -36.06 1.95 5.10
C ASP A 126 -35.60 3.12 5.98
N VAL A 127 -35.08 4.15 5.35
CA VAL A 127 -34.59 5.37 6.02
C VAL A 127 -35.72 6.32 6.48
N GLY A 128 -36.99 5.97 6.21
CA GLY A 128 -38.12 6.75 6.66
C GLY A 128 -38.36 8.06 5.89
N SER A 129 -38.93 9.04 6.59
CA SER A 129 -39.20 10.38 6.08
C SER A 129 -37.98 11.28 6.12
N GLU A 130 -38.04 12.40 5.40
CA GLU A 130 -37.02 13.42 5.43
C GLU A 130 -36.75 13.92 6.87
N PRO A 131 -35.47 14.03 7.29
CA PRO A 131 -35.10 14.63 8.56
C PRO A 131 -35.61 16.07 8.68
N SER A 132 -36.12 16.44 9.87
CA SER A 132 -36.65 17.78 10.12
C SER A 132 -35.58 18.86 10.17
N GLU A 133 -34.36 18.50 10.54
CA GLU A 133 -33.23 19.42 10.65
C GLU A 133 -32.03 18.86 9.84
N PRO A 134 -31.48 19.64 8.90
CA PRO A 134 -30.29 19.24 8.17
C PRO A 134 -29.06 19.25 9.10
N LEU A 135 -28.13 18.34 8.87
CA LEU A 135 -26.82 18.34 9.52
C LEU A 135 -25.80 19.14 8.70
N ASP A 136 -24.86 19.78 9.41
CA ASP A 136 -23.69 20.36 8.76
C ASP A 136 -22.84 19.27 8.09
N TYR A 137 -22.09 19.65 7.07
CA TYR A 137 -21.25 18.72 6.30
C TYR A 137 -20.36 17.85 7.21
N GLN A 138 -19.69 18.44 8.19
CA GLN A 138 -18.79 17.74 9.11
C GLN A 138 -19.49 16.74 10.05
N GLN A 139 -20.81 16.79 10.12
CA GLN A 139 -21.63 15.88 10.93
C GLN A 139 -22.23 14.74 10.12
N GLN A 140 -22.15 14.84 8.77
CA GLN A 140 -22.68 13.83 7.87
C GLN A 140 -21.92 12.51 8.02
N LEU A 141 -22.62 11.38 7.90
CA LEU A 141 -22.06 10.03 7.93
C LEU A 141 -21.19 9.74 9.20
N SER A 142 -21.26 10.56 10.23
CA SER A 142 -20.58 10.34 11.50
C SER A 142 -21.29 9.23 12.27
N TYR A 143 -20.76 8.01 12.22
CA TYR A 143 -21.35 6.84 12.87
C TYR A 143 -20.34 6.17 13.79
N GLY A 144 -20.71 6.02 15.08
CA GLY A 144 -19.83 5.43 16.07
C GLY A 144 -18.73 6.38 16.56
N GLN A 145 -17.53 5.85 16.78
CA GLN A 145 -16.35 6.60 17.22
C GLN A 145 -15.35 6.87 16.08
N ASP A 146 -15.64 6.38 14.87
CA ASP A 146 -14.75 6.52 13.74
C ASP A 146 -14.89 7.91 13.12
N THR A 147 -13.77 8.48 12.70
CA THR A 147 -13.71 9.75 11.99
C THR A 147 -13.85 9.57 10.48
N ALA A 148 -13.67 8.35 10.00
CA ALA A 148 -13.85 8.01 8.58
C ALA A 148 -15.35 7.82 8.26
N ILE A 149 -15.79 8.36 7.11
CA ILE A 149 -17.18 8.34 6.63
C ILE A 149 -17.48 7.20 5.67
N ALA A 150 -16.44 6.68 5.03
CA ALA A 150 -16.49 5.61 4.04
C ALA A 150 -15.12 4.97 3.90
N TRP A 151 -15.01 3.93 3.10
CA TRP A 151 -13.72 3.45 2.59
C TRP A 151 -13.84 3.06 1.13
N ILE A 152 -12.74 3.21 0.38
CA ILE A 152 -12.68 2.89 -1.05
C ILE A 152 -11.76 1.72 -1.31
N GLU A 153 -12.15 0.84 -2.22
CA GLU A 153 -11.36 -0.28 -2.72
C GLU A 153 -11.15 -0.14 -4.24
N LEU A 154 -9.89 -0.15 -4.66
CA LEU A 154 -9.47 -0.13 -6.07
C LEU A 154 -8.69 -1.44 -6.36
N PRO A 155 -9.35 -2.54 -6.70
CA PRO A 155 -8.74 -3.87 -6.77
C PRO A 155 -7.63 -3.96 -7.80
N LYS A 156 -7.78 -3.36 -8.98
CA LYS A 156 -6.77 -3.38 -10.06
C LYS A 156 -5.39 -2.88 -9.59
N ILE A 157 -5.37 -1.90 -8.71
CA ILE A 157 -4.12 -1.30 -8.20
C ILE A 157 -3.82 -1.69 -6.75
N GLY A 158 -4.66 -2.55 -6.14
CA GLY A 158 -4.46 -3.09 -4.79
C GLY A 158 -4.51 -2.03 -3.69
N VAL A 159 -5.34 -1.00 -3.84
CA VAL A 159 -5.49 0.10 -2.88
C VAL A 159 -6.79 -0.04 -2.10
N LYS A 160 -6.69 0.10 -0.77
CA LYS A 160 -7.83 0.26 0.16
C LYS A 160 -7.53 1.41 1.09
N LEU A 161 -8.41 2.42 1.10
CA LEU A 161 -8.23 3.64 1.88
C LEU A 161 -9.51 4.00 2.63
N PRO A 162 -9.41 4.42 3.91
CA PRO A 162 -10.50 5.12 4.56
C PRO A 162 -10.72 6.47 3.88
N VAL A 163 -11.96 6.95 3.94
CA VAL A 163 -12.39 8.25 3.40
C VAL A 163 -12.80 9.14 4.55
N TYR A 164 -12.25 10.34 4.63
CA TYR A 164 -12.49 11.33 5.68
C TYR A 164 -13.21 12.57 5.12
N HIS A 165 -13.81 13.35 5.98
CA HIS A 165 -14.38 14.64 5.59
C HIS A 165 -13.31 15.62 5.15
N GLY A 166 -13.61 16.34 4.06
CA GLY A 166 -12.76 17.43 3.56
C GLY A 166 -11.47 16.95 2.92
N THR A 167 -10.65 17.93 2.60
CA THR A 167 -9.36 17.76 1.89
C THR A 167 -8.23 18.46 2.63
N SER A 168 -8.33 18.52 3.99
CA SER A 168 -7.26 19.08 4.81
C SER A 168 -6.02 18.20 4.78
N ASP A 169 -4.88 18.77 5.12
CA ASP A 169 -3.62 18.03 5.19
C ASP A 169 -3.70 16.83 6.14
N GLU A 170 -4.47 16.96 7.24
CA GLU A 170 -4.69 15.88 8.20
C GLU A 170 -5.50 14.74 7.59
N ALA A 171 -6.63 15.05 6.92
CA ALA A 171 -7.47 14.05 6.27
C ALA A 171 -6.69 13.30 5.17
N LEU A 172 -5.95 14.04 4.35
CA LEU A 172 -5.15 13.47 3.25
C LEU A 172 -3.90 12.73 3.74
N ALA A 173 -3.41 13.00 4.94
CA ALA A 173 -2.32 12.23 5.53
C ALA A 173 -2.77 10.83 5.99
N GLU A 174 -4.04 10.67 6.37
CA GLU A 174 -4.59 9.43 6.90
C GLU A 174 -5.23 8.54 5.82
N GLY A 175 -5.73 9.12 4.72
CA GLY A 175 -6.39 8.37 3.66
C GLY A 175 -6.84 9.20 2.48
N SER A 176 -8.04 8.92 1.99
CA SER A 176 -8.72 9.73 0.99
C SER A 176 -9.60 10.77 1.66
N GLY A 177 -9.68 11.95 1.09
CA GLY A 177 -10.58 13.02 1.51
C GLY A 177 -11.78 13.11 0.59
N HIS A 178 -12.97 13.31 1.15
CA HIS A 178 -14.18 13.66 0.40
C HIS A 178 -14.22 15.16 0.18
N LEU A 179 -14.38 15.60 -1.08
CA LEU A 179 -14.42 17.03 -1.41
C LEU A 179 -15.73 17.65 -0.91
N GLU A 180 -15.63 18.58 0.02
CA GLU A 180 -16.79 19.32 0.51
C GLU A 180 -17.50 20.06 -0.63
N GLY A 181 -18.84 20.00 -0.66
CA GLY A 181 -19.65 20.54 -1.75
C GLY A 181 -19.88 19.55 -2.90
N SER A 182 -19.27 18.37 -2.88
CA SER A 182 -19.67 17.25 -3.73
C SER A 182 -20.66 16.34 -3.00
N SER A 183 -21.33 15.43 -3.72
CA SER A 183 -22.28 14.50 -3.13
C SER A 183 -21.60 13.49 -2.21
N LEU A 184 -22.22 13.20 -1.07
CA LEU A 184 -21.78 12.14 -0.17
C LEU A 184 -21.87 10.78 -0.86
N PRO A 185 -20.98 9.82 -0.55
CA PRO A 185 -20.87 8.53 -1.26
C PRO A 185 -21.94 7.52 -0.79
N VAL A 186 -23.21 7.84 -1.04
CA VAL A 186 -24.36 7.02 -0.66
C VAL A 186 -25.26 6.68 -1.87
N GLY A 187 -24.79 6.93 -3.09
CA GLY A 187 -25.51 6.68 -4.34
C GLY A 187 -26.69 7.62 -4.56
N GLY A 188 -27.48 7.31 -5.59
CA GLY A 188 -28.67 8.04 -6.02
C GLY A 188 -28.45 8.87 -7.28
N LEU A 189 -29.46 8.94 -8.14
CA LEU A 189 -29.38 9.74 -9.36
C LEU A 189 -29.23 11.23 -9.07
N SER A 190 -28.53 11.93 -9.94
CA SER A 190 -28.17 13.34 -9.79
C SER A 190 -27.17 13.57 -8.65
N THR A 191 -26.24 12.62 -8.45
CA THR A 191 -25.12 12.75 -7.53
C THR A 191 -23.78 12.76 -8.26
N HIS A 192 -22.78 13.38 -7.65
CA HIS A 192 -21.39 13.32 -8.08
C HIS A 192 -20.48 13.35 -6.84
N THR A 193 -20.00 12.22 -6.45
CA THR A 193 -19.04 12.06 -5.35
C THR A 193 -17.63 12.33 -5.83
N VAL A 194 -16.86 13.15 -5.10
CA VAL A 194 -15.46 13.44 -5.43
C VAL A 194 -14.55 13.02 -4.28
N LEU A 195 -13.66 12.07 -4.56
CA LEU A 195 -12.68 11.58 -3.62
C LEU A 195 -11.27 11.97 -4.06
N THR A 196 -10.49 12.51 -3.15
CA THR A 196 -9.11 12.93 -3.43
C THR A 196 -8.12 12.27 -2.49
N ALA A 197 -6.96 11.90 -2.99
CA ALA A 197 -5.86 11.45 -2.16
C ALA A 197 -4.52 11.87 -2.77
N HIS A 198 -3.50 11.90 -1.93
CA HIS A 198 -2.16 12.22 -2.36
C HIS A 198 -1.60 11.25 -3.41
N SER A 199 -0.72 11.79 -4.27
CA SER A 199 0.24 11.02 -5.05
C SER A 199 1.65 11.50 -4.72
N GLY A 200 2.63 10.59 -4.77
CA GLY A 200 4.01 10.94 -4.54
C GLY A 200 4.43 11.00 -3.07
N THR A 201 3.63 10.53 -2.14
CA THR A 201 4.04 10.42 -0.74
C THR A 201 5.00 9.24 -0.55
N HIS A 202 5.99 9.38 0.36
CA HIS A 202 6.94 8.29 0.62
C HIS A 202 6.42 7.26 1.63
N THR A 203 5.27 7.51 2.24
CA THR A 203 4.73 6.75 3.37
C THR A 203 3.64 5.78 3.01
N GLN A 204 2.79 6.10 2.02
CA GLN A 204 1.64 5.28 1.60
C GLN A 204 1.44 5.33 0.09
N ARG A 205 0.90 4.21 -0.45
CA ARG A 205 0.45 4.11 -1.85
C ARG A 205 -0.99 4.58 -2.00
N MET A 206 -1.29 5.84 -1.77
CA MET A 206 -2.65 6.35 -1.86
C MET A 206 -3.20 6.30 -3.30
N PHE A 207 -3.27 7.43 -4.00
CA PHE A 207 -3.70 7.47 -5.40
C PHE A 207 -2.53 7.57 -6.40
N ASP A 208 -1.33 7.07 -6.04
CA ASP A 208 -0.17 7.08 -6.93
C ASP A 208 -0.44 6.41 -8.27
N ASP A 209 -1.20 5.32 -8.24
CA ASP A 209 -1.40 4.43 -9.37
C ASP A 209 -2.78 4.56 -10.02
N ILE A 210 -3.65 5.56 -9.66
CA ILE A 210 -4.97 5.69 -10.30
C ILE A 210 -4.88 5.97 -11.81
N ARG A 211 -3.73 6.47 -12.30
CA ARG A 211 -3.46 6.61 -13.75
C ARG A 211 -3.44 5.26 -14.50
N ARG A 212 -3.38 4.12 -13.80
CA ARG A 212 -3.43 2.75 -14.37
C ARG A 212 -4.86 2.22 -14.50
N LEU A 213 -5.83 2.98 -14.00
CA LEU A 213 -7.23 2.66 -14.19
C LEU A 213 -7.62 3.00 -15.63
N ASP A 214 -8.07 1.99 -16.36
CA ASP A 214 -8.54 2.11 -17.73
C ASP A 214 -10.07 2.12 -17.76
N GLN A 215 -10.65 2.54 -18.88
CA GLN A 215 -12.08 2.46 -19.09
C GLN A 215 -12.57 1.01 -18.91
N GLY A 216 -13.63 0.85 -18.13
CA GLY A 216 -14.24 -0.44 -17.79
C GLY A 216 -13.71 -1.09 -16.51
N ASP A 217 -12.67 -0.54 -15.88
CA ASP A 217 -12.26 -0.97 -14.54
C ASP A 217 -13.30 -0.59 -13.51
N VAL A 218 -13.48 -1.44 -12.50
CA VAL A 218 -14.47 -1.21 -11.45
C VAL A 218 -13.76 -1.03 -10.11
N PHE A 219 -14.21 -0.02 -9.36
CA PHE A 219 -13.86 0.18 -7.96
C PHE A 219 -15.11 0.29 -7.09
N VAL A 220 -14.94 0.16 -5.78
CA VAL A 220 -16.07 0.12 -4.84
C VAL A 220 -15.86 1.11 -3.71
N ILE A 221 -16.90 1.85 -3.37
CA ILE A 221 -16.98 2.67 -2.17
C ILE A 221 -17.92 1.98 -1.19
N HIS A 222 -17.50 1.89 0.06
CA HIS A 222 -18.28 1.27 1.12
C HIS A 222 -18.66 2.32 2.16
N THR A 223 -19.95 2.54 2.34
CA THR A 223 -20.48 3.55 3.25
C THR A 223 -21.56 2.92 4.13
N LEU A 224 -21.43 3.03 5.44
CA LEU A 224 -22.41 2.49 6.39
C LEU A 224 -22.80 1.01 6.10
N GLY A 225 -21.83 0.15 5.71
CA GLY A 225 -22.06 -1.26 5.40
C GLY A 225 -22.68 -1.54 4.04
N VAL A 226 -22.89 -0.52 3.20
CA VAL A 226 -23.36 -0.66 1.82
C VAL A 226 -22.20 -0.46 0.85
N SER A 227 -22.20 -1.23 -0.22
CA SER A 227 -21.17 -1.18 -1.27
C SER A 227 -21.71 -0.54 -2.54
N TYR A 228 -21.03 0.47 -3.04
CA TYR A 228 -21.37 1.23 -4.24
C TYR A 228 -20.29 1.03 -5.28
N ALA A 229 -20.56 0.27 -6.33
CA ALA A 229 -19.60 -0.01 -7.41
C ALA A 229 -19.67 1.07 -8.49
N TYR A 230 -18.50 1.49 -8.98
CA TYR A 230 -18.35 2.49 -10.04
C TYR A 230 -17.43 1.96 -11.12
N GLU A 231 -17.84 2.11 -12.38
CA GLU A 231 -17.07 1.73 -13.56
C GLU A 231 -16.41 2.97 -14.18
N VAL A 232 -15.12 2.90 -14.43
CA VAL A 232 -14.32 3.99 -15.00
C VAL A 232 -14.75 4.26 -16.44
N ASP A 233 -15.05 5.52 -16.73
CA ASP A 233 -15.42 6.02 -18.07
C ASP A 233 -14.21 6.58 -18.82
N SER A 234 -13.47 7.46 -18.14
CA SER A 234 -12.37 8.23 -18.74
C SER A 234 -11.45 8.80 -17.68
N SER A 235 -10.30 9.30 -18.13
CA SER A 235 -9.42 10.11 -17.31
C SER A 235 -9.00 11.36 -18.06
N GLU A 236 -8.79 12.45 -17.31
CA GLU A 236 -8.28 13.72 -17.85
C GLU A 236 -7.28 14.37 -16.91
N VAL A 237 -6.43 15.24 -17.46
CA VAL A 237 -5.50 16.07 -16.69
C VAL A 237 -5.90 17.50 -16.85
N VAL A 238 -6.13 18.20 -15.73
CA VAL A 238 -6.65 19.56 -15.68
C VAL A 238 -5.80 20.44 -14.75
N LEU A 239 -5.97 21.74 -14.82
CA LEU A 239 -5.42 22.68 -13.85
C LEU A 239 -6.18 22.56 -12.50
N PRO A 240 -5.55 22.94 -11.37
CA PRO A 240 -6.15 22.78 -10.03
C PRO A 240 -7.49 23.51 -9.82
N ASP A 241 -7.75 24.56 -10.60
CA ASP A 241 -8.95 25.40 -10.56
C ASP A 241 -10.01 25.01 -11.61
N GLU A 242 -9.73 24.06 -12.47
CA GLU A 242 -10.67 23.53 -13.46
C GLU A 242 -11.54 22.43 -12.85
N ILE A 243 -12.68 22.86 -12.27
CA ILE A 243 -13.62 21.98 -11.53
C ILE A 243 -14.92 21.68 -12.28
N GLN A 244 -15.06 22.11 -13.55
CA GLN A 244 -16.31 22.03 -14.30
C GLN A 244 -16.77 20.58 -14.51
N SER A 245 -15.83 19.66 -14.70
CA SER A 245 -16.11 18.23 -14.86
C SER A 245 -16.56 17.52 -13.57
N LEU A 246 -16.45 18.22 -12.43
CA LEU A 246 -16.88 17.69 -11.11
C LEU A 246 -18.34 18.07 -10.80
N ALA A 247 -19.02 18.82 -11.68
CA ALA A 247 -20.40 19.22 -11.45
C ALA A 247 -21.37 18.03 -11.47
N ILE A 248 -22.41 18.11 -10.65
CA ILE A 248 -23.53 17.16 -10.67
C ILE A 248 -24.19 17.18 -12.03
N GLN A 249 -24.43 16.00 -12.60
CA GLN A 249 -25.14 15.83 -13.87
C GLN A 249 -26.52 15.23 -13.60
N PRO A 250 -27.60 15.92 -13.97
CA PRO A 250 -28.95 15.40 -13.73
C PRO A 250 -29.17 13.98 -14.27
N GLY A 251 -29.75 13.14 -13.45
CA GLY A 251 -30.06 11.75 -13.80
C GLY A 251 -28.89 10.79 -13.86
N LYS A 252 -27.70 11.20 -13.37
CA LYS A 252 -26.53 10.32 -13.28
C LYS A 252 -26.06 10.18 -11.84
N ASP A 253 -25.55 9.01 -11.49
CA ASP A 253 -24.76 8.77 -10.29
C ASP A 253 -23.28 8.63 -10.71
N LEU A 254 -22.46 9.61 -10.32
CA LEU A 254 -21.05 9.73 -10.75
C LEU A 254 -20.11 9.75 -9.56
N CYS A 255 -18.90 9.24 -9.82
CA CYS A 255 -17.78 9.36 -8.89
C CYS A 255 -16.54 9.81 -9.66
N THR A 256 -15.75 10.75 -9.09
CA THR A 256 -14.45 11.13 -9.63
C THR A 256 -13.37 10.98 -8.58
N LEU A 257 -12.29 10.26 -8.95
CA LEU A 257 -11.07 10.18 -8.16
C LEU A 257 -10.09 11.25 -8.61
N VAL A 258 -9.53 11.99 -7.65
CA VAL A 258 -8.64 13.13 -7.92
C VAL A 258 -7.29 12.92 -7.26
N THR A 259 -6.22 13.18 -7.99
CA THR A 259 -4.87 13.21 -7.42
C THR A 259 -3.99 14.27 -8.10
N CYS A 260 -2.85 14.58 -7.49
CA CYS A 260 -1.87 15.49 -8.07
C CYS A 260 -1.05 14.80 -9.17
N THR A 261 -0.70 15.56 -10.24
CA THR A 261 0.14 15.09 -11.34
C THR A 261 0.91 16.26 -11.97
N PRO A 262 2.05 16.07 -12.68
CA PRO A 262 2.89 14.87 -12.69
C PRO A 262 3.53 14.60 -11.31
N TYR A 263 3.92 13.36 -11.09
CA TYR A 263 4.58 12.94 -9.84
C TYR A 263 5.77 13.84 -9.48
N GLY A 264 5.75 14.44 -8.28
CA GLY A 264 6.80 15.31 -7.75
C GLY A 264 6.76 16.76 -8.24
N VAL A 265 5.94 17.09 -9.24
CA VAL A 265 5.69 18.48 -9.71
C VAL A 265 4.36 18.98 -9.15
N ASN A 266 3.29 18.20 -9.29
CA ASN A 266 1.98 18.39 -8.66
C ASN A 266 1.24 19.67 -9.07
N ASP A 267 1.55 20.23 -10.25
CA ASP A 267 0.96 21.46 -10.77
C ASP A 267 -0.38 21.26 -11.51
N HIS A 268 -0.74 20.01 -11.79
CA HIS A 268 -2.01 19.61 -12.38
C HIS A 268 -2.76 18.61 -11.48
N ARG A 269 -3.98 18.28 -11.87
CA ARG A 269 -4.80 17.23 -11.26
C ARG A 269 -5.12 16.17 -12.31
N LEU A 270 -4.96 14.91 -11.93
CA LEU A 270 -5.48 13.77 -12.68
C LEU A 270 -6.87 13.48 -12.12
N LEU A 271 -7.86 13.48 -12.98
CA LEU A 271 -9.25 13.11 -12.69
C LEU A 271 -9.52 11.76 -13.36
N VAL A 272 -10.08 10.81 -12.62
CA VAL A 272 -10.59 9.54 -13.14
C VAL A 272 -12.08 9.53 -12.89
N HIS A 273 -12.86 9.65 -13.96
CA HIS A 273 -14.32 9.71 -13.95
C HIS A 273 -14.94 8.33 -14.06
N ALA A 274 -15.98 8.10 -13.28
CA ALA A 274 -16.69 6.84 -13.27
C ALA A 274 -18.20 7.05 -13.04
N HIS A 275 -18.99 6.09 -13.48
CA HIS A 275 -20.44 6.04 -13.26
C HIS A 275 -20.83 4.83 -12.43
N ARG A 276 -21.99 4.91 -11.81
CA ARG A 276 -22.57 3.82 -11.03
C ARG A 276 -22.78 2.57 -11.88
N THR A 277 -22.41 1.40 -11.38
CA THR A 277 -22.55 0.12 -12.08
C THR A 277 -22.94 -1.00 -11.12
N THR A 278 -23.62 -2.01 -11.65
CA THR A 278 -23.88 -3.28 -10.94
C THR A 278 -22.80 -4.34 -11.18
N ARG A 279 -21.80 -4.03 -12.01
CA ARG A 279 -20.67 -4.93 -12.26
C ARG A 279 -19.83 -5.05 -10.99
N LEU A 280 -19.40 -6.29 -10.72
CA LEU A 280 -18.42 -6.52 -9.63
C LEU A 280 -17.00 -6.28 -10.14
N PRO A 281 -16.10 -5.79 -9.29
CA PRO A 281 -14.71 -5.62 -9.66
C PRO A 281 -14.06 -6.97 -9.96
N GLU A 282 -13.25 -7.01 -10.99
CA GLU A 282 -12.44 -8.18 -11.30
C GLU A 282 -11.25 -8.28 -10.32
N ALA A 283 -10.89 -9.52 -9.99
CA ALA A 283 -9.67 -9.74 -9.21
C ALA A 283 -8.45 -9.24 -10.00
N PRO A 284 -7.47 -8.60 -9.35
CA PRO A 284 -6.26 -8.12 -10.04
C PRO A 284 -5.56 -9.26 -10.75
N SER A 285 -5.15 -9.04 -11.99
CA SER A 285 -4.38 -10.01 -12.74
C SER A 285 -2.98 -10.19 -12.13
N ALA A 286 -2.32 -11.31 -12.44
CA ALA A 286 -0.92 -11.50 -12.03
C ALA A 286 0.01 -10.38 -12.56
N GLY A 287 -0.32 -9.80 -13.72
CA GLY A 287 0.36 -8.65 -14.29
C GLY A 287 0.23 -7.40 -13.41
N ASP A 288 -0.99 -7.08 -12.98
CA ASP A 288 -1.27 -5.94 -12.12
C ASP A 288 -0.55 -6.06 -10.77
N ALA A 289 -0.51 -7.26 -10.20
CA ALA A 289 0.21 -7.54 -8.96
C ALA A 289 1.73 -7.34 -9.10
N ILE A 290 2.32 -7.79 -10.23
CA ILE A 290 3.74 -7.61 -10.52
C ILE A 290 4.07 -6.14 -10.77
N GLU A 291 3.26 -5.42 -11.55
CA GLU A 291 3.44 -3.99 -11.78
C GLU A 291 3.28 -3.18 -10.49
N GLY A 292 2.33 -3.54 -9.64
CA GLY A 292 2.19 -2.97 -8.32
C GLY A 292 3.45 -3.15 -7.45
N LEU A 293 4.09 -4.33 -7.53
CA LEU A 293 5.33 -4.63 -6.80
C LEU A 293 6.54 -3.92 -7.40
N LEU A 294 6.62 -3.81 -8.73
CA LEU A 294 7.73 -3.20 -9.48
C LEU A 294 7.53 -1.70 -9.74
N GLY A 295 6.47 -1.11 -9.23
CA GLY A 295 6.10 0.29 -9.45
C GLY A 295 7.26 1.27 -9.24
N ILE A 296 7.07 2.51 -9.71
CA ILE A 296 8.08 3.59 -9.80
C ILE A 296 8.92 3.78 -8.52
N ARG A 297 8.39 3.40 -7.35
CA ARG A 297 9.07 3.56 -6.05
C ARG A 297 10.14 2.51 -5.79
N THR A 298 9.92 1.26 -6.21
CA THR A 298 10.80 0.14 -5.85
C THR A 298 11.91 -0.10 -6.86
N LEU A 299 11.68 0.18 -8.14
CA LEU A 299 12.64 -0.07 -9.20
C LEU A 299 13.98 0.67 -9.01
N PRO A 300 14.02 2.00 -8.74
CA PRO A 300 15.29 2.71 -8.51
C PRO A 300 16.01 2.22 -7.26
N LEU A 301 15.27 1.81 -6.23
CA LEU A 301 15.82 1.26 -5.00
C LEU A 301 16.43 -0.12 -5.23
N MET A 302 15.78 -0.99 -6.00
CA MET A 302 16.31 -2.30 -6.38
C MET A 302 17.57 -2.18 -7.24
N LEU A 303 17.60 -1.23 -8.20
CA LEU A 303 18.79 -0.94 -9.01
C LEU A 303 19.94 -0.43 -8.14
N ALA A 304 19.68 0.50 -7.21
CA ALA A 304 20.69 1.00 -6.28
C ALA A 304 21.24 -0.11 -5.39
N ALA A 305 20.38 -1.02 -4.90
CA ALA A 305 20.79 -2.20 -4.14
C ALA A 305 21.69 -3.13 -4.94
N ALA A 306 21.30 -3.43 -6.18
CA ALA A 306 22.08 -4.30 -7.06
C ALA A 306 23.46 -3.71 -7.35
N VAL A 307 23.55 -2.39 -7.59
CA VAL A 307 24.83 -1.66 -7.77
C VAL A 307 25.67 -1.73 -6.50
N LEU A 308 25.09 -1.49 -5.31
CA LEU A 308 25.80 -1.54 -4.05
C LEU A 308 26.36 -2.95 -3.77
N VAL A 309 25.57 -3.98 -3.97
CA VAL A 309 25.99 -5.38 -3.84
C VAL A 309 27.12 -5.69 -4.83
N GLY A 310 26.99 -5.24 -6.08
CA GLY A 310 28.02 -5.37 -7.09
C GLY A 310 29.36 -4.74 -6.67
N LEU A 311 29.31 -3.51 -6.16
CA LEU A 311 30.50 -2.79 -5.67
C LEU A 311 31.17 -3.51 -4.49
N VAL A 312 30.39 -4.03 -3.54
CA VAL A 312 30.91 -4.80 -2.40
C VAL A 312 31.58 -6.09 -2.87
N VAL A 313 30.97 -6.81 -3.81
CA VAL A 313 31.54 -8.04 -4.41
C VAL A 313 32.83 -7.74 -5.14
N VAL A 314 32.85 -6.72 -5.99
CA VAL A 314 34.06 -6.28 -6.72
C VAL A 314 35.17 -5.89 -5.75
N HIS A 315 34.86 -5.08 -4.74
CA HIS A 315 35.82 -4.69 -3.72
C HIS A 315 36.40 -5.91 -2.97
N HIS A 316 35.57 -6.88 -2.64
CA HIS A 316 36.03 -8.11 -1.99
C HIS A 316 36.93 -8.97 -2.88
N ILE A 317 36.59 -9.08 -4.18
CA ILE A 317 37.41 -9.78 -5.16
C ILE A 317 38.78 -9.09 -5.35
N LEU A 318 38.80 -7.77 -5.48
CA LEU A 318 40.03 -6.99 -5.63
C LEU A 318 40.96 -7.14 -4.39
N ARG A 319 40.39 -7.08 -3.18
CA ARG A 319 41.12 -7.33 -1.95
C ARG A 319 41.71 -8.74 -1.87
N ARG A 320 40.96 -9.75 -2.36
CA ARG A 320 41.48 -11.15 -2.41
C ARG A 320 42.62 -11.30 -3.44
N LYS A 321 42.55 -10.63 -4.61
CA LYS A 321 43.63 -10.63 -5.61
C LYS A 321 44.86 -9.91 -5.13
N GLY A 322 44.74 -8.75 -4.50
CA GLY A 322 45.88 -7.99 -3.93
C GLY A 322 46.67 -8.77 -2.88
N ARG A 323 46.02 -9.63 -2.09
CA ARG A 323 46.68 -10.49 -1.10
C ARG A 323 47.45 -11.67 -1.69
N ARG A 324 47.18 -12.08 -2.95
CA ARG A 324 47.88 -13.17 -3.63
C ARG A 324 49.17 -12.73 -4.33
N HIS A 325 49.39 -11.42 -4.51
CA HIS A 325 50.55 -10.84 -5.19
C HIS A 325 51.53 -10.13 -4.25
N ALA A 326 51.46 -10.33 -2.94
CA ALA A 326 52.48 -9.85 -2.03
C ALA A 326 53.78 -10.66 -2.28
N PRO A 327 54.91 -10.02 -2.68
CA PRO A 327 56.14 -10.73 -2.93
C PRO A 327 56.65 -11.42 -1.64
N ARG A 328 56.95 -12.72 -1.74
CA ARG A 328 57.70 -13.41 -0.68
C ARG A 328 59.10 -12.81 -0.67
N HIS A 329 59.37 -11.97 0.33
CA HIS A 329 60.76 -11.62 0.64
C HIS A 329 61.53 -12.90 0.97
N ILE A 330 62.39 -13.32 0.07
CA ILE A 330 63.39 -14.36 0.31
C ILE A 330 64.44 -13.68 1.21
N ALA A 331 64.47 -14.05 2.48
CA ALA A 331 65.57 -13.70 3.37
C ALA A 331 66.77 -14.59 3.00
N SER A 332 67.84 -13.94 2.50
CA SER A 332 69.17 -14.52 2.35
C SER A 332 69.87 -14.57 3.70
#